data_e6f0f7ff737d44a5dbee24bbd8b4a316
#
_entry.id   e6f0f7ff737d44a5dbee24bbd8b4a316
#
_cell.length_a   1.000
_cell.length_b   1.000
_cell.length_c   1.000
_cell.angle_alpha   90.00
_cell.angle_beta   90.00
_cell.angle_gamma   90.00
#
_symmetry.space_group_name_H-M   'P 1'
#
loop_
_entity.id
_entity.type
_entity.pdbx_description
1 polymer ?
#
loop_
_entity_poly.entity_id
_entity_poly.type
_entity_poly.pdbx_seq_one_letter_code
_entity_poly.pdbx_strand_id
1 'polypeptide(L)'
;MVVEVRRVNKHSLGPALRALRESSGLEAKAVARGAAMSRSKLSKIEDGNTAPSVTDVDCILTAIGVSDEAKAEYMAAARQAATEATAWRLIRRLGYSRKQQQVQALESQTTLLRLFQPSLVPGLLQTPEYVRAVFARGNLSEAQLERTIGARLARQSVLYSEGKTFRFIITESVLRWRIVPPLVLVGQLDRVISTSRLPNVDIRVVELSAPQHDFPGHSFSIKDDRTVAIETVHAETSRNSRAFR
;
A
#
# COMPACT_ATOMS: atom_id res chain seq x y z
N MET A 1 20.98 -26.15 18.50
CA MET A 1 21.31 -25.11 17.50
C MET A 1 20.09 -24.19 17.40
N VAL A 2 20.15 -23.02 18.05
CA VAL A 2 19.01 -22.08 18.09
C VAL A 2 18.96 -21.40 16.73
N VAL A 3 17.95 -21.71 15.92
CA VAL A 3 17.68 -20.98 14.68
C VAL A 3 17.17 -19.60 15.09
N GLU A 4 17.93 -18.58 14.80
CA GLU A 4 17.57 -17.18 15.03
C GLU A 4 16.30 -16.88 14.20
N VAL A 5 15.17 -16.75 14.88
CA VAL A 5 13.85 -16.51 14.26
C VAL A 5 13.85 -15.09 13.74
N ARG A 6 14.19 -14.88 12.47
CA ARG A 6 13.96 -13.60 11.77
C ARG A 6 12.47 -13.34 11.76
N ARG A 7 12.07 -12.20 12.33
CA ARG A 7 10.65 -11.75 12.30
C ARG A 7 10.06 -11.90 10.91
N VAL A 8 9.13 -12.83 10.78
CA VAL A 8 8.47 -13.11 9.49
C VAL A 8 7.58 -11.93 9.12
N ASN A 9 7.93 -11.24 8.03
CA ASN A 9 7.11 -10.17 7.47
C ASN A 9 6.15 -10.78 6.42
N LYS A 10 4.95 -10.22 6.31
CA LYS A 10 3.87 -10.66 5.38
C LYS A 10 4.31 -10.81 3.91
N HIS A 11 5.24 -9.95 3.44
CA HIS A 11 5.78 -9.99 2.08
C HIS A 11 6.84 -11.08 1.88
N SER A 12 7.33 -11.67 2.98
CA SER A 12 8.32 -12.73 2.99
C SER A 12 7.76 -14.08 3.46
N LEU A 13 6.43 -14.19 3.65
CA LEU A 13 5.82 -15.40 4.22
C LEU A 13 6.06 -16.64 3.36
N GLY A 14 5.89 -16.56 2.04
CA GLY A 14 6.18 -17.67 1.13
C GLY A 14 7.65 -18.07 1.13
N PRO A 15 8.59 -17.16 0.84
CA PRO A 15 10.02 -17.40 0.96
C PRO A 15 10.46 -17.88 2.36
N ALA A 16 9.81 -17.38 3.43
CA ALA A 16 10.11 -17.81 4.80
C ALA A 16 9.65 -19.26 5.06
N LEU A 17 8.48 -19.66 4.55
CA LEU A 17 8.01 -21.04 4.61
C LEU A 17 8.96 -21.98 3.83
N ARG A 18 9.46 -21.53 2.67
CA ARG A 18 10.47 -22.27 1.89
C ARG A 18 11.76 -22.46 2.68
N ALA A 19 12.31 -21.37 3.23
CA ALA A 19 13.53 -21.44 4.04
C ALA A 19 13.36 -22.37 5.24
N LEU A 20 12.19 -22.34 5.88
CA LEU A 20 11.87 -23.22 7.01
C LEU A 20 11.84 -24.69 6.59
N ARG A 21 11.19 -25.02 5.46
CA ARG A 21 11.19 -26.37 4.88
C ARG A 21 12.59 -26.86 4.56
N GLU A 22 13.39 -26.01 3.89
CA GLU A 22 14.77 -26.34 3.49
C GLU A 22 15.67 -26.57 4.70
N SER A 23 15.54 -25.73 5.74
CA SER A 23 16.29 -25.91 6.99
C SER A 23 15.89 -27.18 7.74
N SER A 24 14.67 -27.67 7.55
CA SER A 24 14.18 -28.93 8.13
C SER A 24 14.60 -30.17 7.29
N GLY A 25 15.29 -29.97 6.17
CA GLY A 25 15.75 -31.06 5.29
C GLY A 25 14.61 -31.76 4.52
N LEU A 26 13.41 -31.17 4.48
CA LEU A 26 12.25 -31.79 3.87
C LEU A 26 12.10 -31.43 2.39
N GLU A 27 11.82 -32.42 1.57
CA GLU A 27 11.48 -32.18 0.17
C GLU A 27 10.09 -31.56 0.00
N ALA A 28 9.95 -30.66 -0.97
CA ALA A 28 8.67 -30.02 -1.29
C ALA A 28 7.53 -31.05 -1.57
N LYS A 29 7.86 -32.21 -2.15
CA LYS A 29 6.88 -33.30 -2.39
C LYS A 29 6.34 -33.90 -1.08
N ALA A 30 7.20 -34.06 -0.09
CA ALA A 30 6.83 -34.60 1.21
C ALA A 30 5.93 -33.63 1.97
N VAL A 31 6.33 -32.35 2.03
CA VAL A 31 5.55 -31.29 2.69
C VAL A 31 4.22 -31.05 1.98
N ALA A 32 4.17 -31.01 0.65
CA ALA A 32 2.93 -30.85 -0.08
C ALA A 32 1.92 -31.97 0.22
N ARG A 33 2.40 -33.23 0.30
CA ARG A 33 1.58 -34.39 0.67
C ARG A 33 1.06 -34.28 2.12
N GLY A 34 1.96 -33.95 3.07
CA GLY A 34 1.58 -33.75 4.47
C GLY A 34 0.62 -32.60 4.69
N ALA A 35 0.72 -31.55 3.90
CA ALA A 35 -0.15 -30.39 3.93
C ALA A 35 -1.45 -30.55 3.09
N ALA A 36 -1.71 -31.75 2.55
CA ALA A 36 -2.88 -32.04 1.71
C ALA A 36 -3.04 -31.08 0.50
N MET A 37 -1.93 -30.66 -0.12
CA MET A 37 -1.94 -29.76 -1.29
C MET A 37 -1.09 -30.31 -2.44
N SER A 38 -1.31 -29.79 -3.64
CA SER A 38 -0.47 -30.14 -4.78
C SER A 38 0.93 -29.51 -4.68
N ARG A 39 1.95 -30.20 -5.20
CA ARG A 39 3.32 -29.66 -5.28
C ARG A 39 3.37 -28.32 -6.02
N SER A 40 2.56 -28.16 -7.08
CA SER A 40 2.46 -26.90 -7.83
C SER A 40 1.90 -25.75 -6.96
N LYS A 41 0.92 -26.02 -6.11
CA LYS A 41 0.38 -25.02 -5.16
C LYS A 41 1.43 -24.62 -4.14
N LEU A 42 2.14 -25.59 -3.54
CA LEU A 42 3.22 -25.31 -2.58
C LEU A 42 4.31 -24.45 -3.22
N SER A 43 4.80 -24.84 -4.43
CA SER A 43 5.81 -24.05 -5.15
C SER A 43 5.37 -22.61 -5.40
N LYS A 44 4.14 -22.39 -5.88
CA LYS A 44 3.61 -21.03 -6.10
C LYS A 44 3.51 -20.20 -4.82
N ILE A 45 3.24 -20.84 -3.69
CA ILE A 45 3.24 -20.19 -2.36
C ILE A 45 4.67 -19.82 -1.97
N GLU A 46 5.60 -20.78 -2.03
CA GLU A 46 7.01 -20.58 -1.66
C GLU A 46 7.71 -19.55 -2.52
N ASP A 47 7.37 -19.46 -3.80
CA ASP A 47 7.89 -18.47 -4.75
C ASP A 47 7.21 -17.09 -4.64
N GLY A 48 6.20 -16.94 -3.76
CA GLY A 48 5.45 -15.70 -3.58
C GLY A 48 4.45 -15.40 -4.70
N ASN A 49 4.26 -16.30 -5.66
CA ASN A 49 3.33 -16.15 -6.80
C ASN A 49 1.86 -16.35 -6.39
N THR A 50 1.62 -16.94 -5.22
CA THR A 50 0.27 -17.13 -4.64
C THR A 50 0.33 -16.86 -3.16
N ALA A 51 -0.54 -15.96 -2.69
CA ALA A 51 -0.68 -15.71 -1.26
C ALA A 51 -1.32 -16.93 -0.57
N PRO A 52 -0.67 -17.52 0.45
CA PRO A 52 -1.24 -18.63 1.18
C PRO A 52 -2.44 -18.18 2.03
N SER A 53 -3.45 -19.02 2.15
CA SER A 53 -4.49 -18.85 3.17
C SER A 53 -3.93 -19.19 4.55
N VAL A 54 -4.62 -18.75 5.61
CA VAL A 54 -4.26 -19.11 7.00
C VAL A 54 -4.22 -20.64 7.18
N THR A 55 -5.17 -21.36 6.56
CA THR A 55 -5.21 -22.82 6.55
C THR A 55 -4.02 -23.43 5.81
N ASP A 56 -3.62 -22.86 4.65
CA ASP A 56 -2.44 -23.35 3.92
C ASP A 56 -1.18 -23.25 4.79
N VAL A 57 -0.99 -22.10 5.47
CA VAL A 57 0.15 -21.90 6.36
C VAL A 57 0.14 -22.90 7.51
N ASP A 58 -1.01 -23.09 8.16
CA ASP A 58 -1.18 -24.07 9.24
C ASP A 58 -0.81 -25.49 8.79
N CYS A 59 -1.34 -25.94 7.66
CA CYS A 59 -1.05 -27.24 7.09
C CYS A 59 0.44 -27.42 6.72
N ILE A 60 1.07 -26.40 6.11
CA ILE A 60 2.51 -26.44 5.76
C ILE A 60 3.36 -26.54 7.02
N LEU A 61 3.11 -25.70 8.04
CA LEU A 61 3.87 -25.71 9.29
C LEU A 61 3.72 -27.03 10.04
N THR A 62 2.51 -27.59 10.05
CA THR A 62 2.23 -28.91 10.63
C THR A 62 3.00 -30.01 9.89
N ALA A 63 3.01 -29.96 8.56
CA ALA A 63 3.75 -30.94 7.73
C ALA A 63 5.26 -30.83 7.90
N ILE A 64 5.79 -29.65 8.19
CA ILE A 64 7.21 -29.43 8.51
C ILE A 64 7.56 -29.90 9.92
N GLY A 65 6.60 -29.87 10.86
CA GLY A 65 6.80 -30.29 12.25
C GLY A 65 7.54 -29.24 13.09
N VAL A 66 7.21 -27.96 12.91
CA VAL A 66 7.80 -26.86 13.69
C VAL A 66 7.27 -26.82 15.12
N SER A 67 8.01 -26.14 16.03
CA SER A 67 7.53 -25.93 17.40
C SER A 67 6.29 -25.03 17.45
N ASP A 68 5.51 -25.13 18.53
CA ASP A 68 4.28 -24.34 18.71
C ASP A 68 4.58 -22.83 18.74
N GLU A 69 5.72 -22.40 19.29
CA GLU A 69 6.14 -21.00 19.31
C GLU A 69 6.41 -20.49 17.89
N ALA A 70 7.19 -21.22 17.10
CA ALA A 70 7.46 -20.87 15.70
C ALA A 70 6.16 -20.88 14.88
N LYS A 71 5.29 -21.86 15.10
CA LYS A 71 3.97 -21.95 14.45
C LYS A 71 3.12 -20.73 14.77
N ALA A 72 3.08 -20.27 16.03
CA ALA A 72 2.29 -19.11 16.46
C ALA A 72 2.72 -17.84 15.73
N GLU A 73 4.02 -17.61 15.52
CA GLU A 73 4.55 -16.44 14.83
C GLU A 73 4.14 -16.43 13.34
N TYR A 74 4.33 -17.53 12.63
CA TYR A 74 3.92 -17.65 11.22
C TYR A 74 2.40 -17.54 11.05
N MET A 75 1.64 -18.11 11.97
CA MET A 75 0.18 -18.01 11.96
C MET A 75 -0.30 -16.58 12.24
N ALA A 76 0.39 -15.81 13.09
CA ALA A 76 0.09 -14.39 13.31
C ALA A 76 0.34 -13.59 12.03
N ALA A 77 1.47 -13.81 11.35
CA ALA A 77 1.78 -13.17 10.06
C ALA A 77 0.75 -13.54 8.97
N ALA A 78 0.32 -14.81 8.91
CA ALA A 78 -0.70 -15.28 7.97
C ALA A 78 -2.08 -14.63 8.22
N ARG A 79 -2.50 -14.53 9.48
CA ARG A 79 -3.75 -13.84 9.85
C ARG A 79 -3.71 -12.36 9.52
N GLN A 80 -2.60 -11.69 9.78
CA GLN A 80 -2.42 -10.28 9.40
C GLN A 80 -2.52 -10.09 7.89
N ALA A 81 -1.83 -10.92 7.10
CA ALA A 81 -1.89 -10.89 5.64
C ALA A 81 -3.31 -11.15 5.11
N ALA A 82 -4.03 -12.12 5.68
CA ALA A 82 -5.41 -12.44 5.32
C ALA A 82 -6.38 -11.29 5.64
N THR A 83 -6.21 -10.63 6.79
CA THR A 83 -7.02 -9.47 7.19
C THR A 83 -6.82 -8.30 6.23
N GLU A 84 -5.57 -8.01 5.84
CA GLU A 84 -5.27 -6.94 4.88
C GLU A 84 -5.81 -7.25 3.48
N ALA A 85 -5.65 -8.49 2.99
CA ALA A 85 -6.22 -8.91 1.70
C ALA A 85 -7.76 -8.87 1.71
N THR A 86 -8.39 -9.15 2.84
CA THR A 86 -9.84 -9.05 3.02
C THR A 86 -10.28 -7.59 3.07
N ALA A 87 -9.56 -6.72 3.77
CA ALA A 87 -9.82 -5.29 3.80
C ALA A 87 -9.74 -4.68 2.40
N TRP A 88 -8.77 -5.07 1.59
CA TRP A 88 -8.60 -4.59 0.23
C TRP A 88 -9.70 -5.09 -0.72
N ARG A 89 -10.12 -6.36 -0.59
CA ARG A 89 -11.29 -6.89 -1.30
C ARG A 89 -12.58 -6.18 -0.88
N LEU A 90 -12.71 -5.86 0.40
CA LEU A 90 -13.85 -5.12 0.93
C LEU A 90 -13.88 -3.68 0.40
N ILE A 91 -12.74 -3.00 0.32
CA ILE A 91 -12.63 -1.65 -0.28
C ILE A 91 -13.08 -1.67 -1.74
N ARG A 92 -12.65 -2.66 -2.53
CA ARG A 92 -13.11 -2.82 -3.93
C ARG A 92 -14.62 -3.10 -4.01
N ARG A 93 -15.16 -3.89 -3.06
CA ARG A 93 -16.57 -4.28 -3.03
C ARG A 93 -17.49 -3.18 -2.48
N LEU A 94 -17.06 -2.43 -1.47
CA LEU A 94 -17.83 -1.35 -0.84
C LEU A 94 -17.67 0.01 -1.54
N GLY A 95 -16.75 0.12 -2.50
CA GLY A 95 -16.46 1.32 -3.27
C GLY A 95 -15.41 2.23 -2.62
N TYR A 96 -14.67 2.91 -3.48
CA TYR A 96 -13.59 3.81 -3.10
C TYR A 96 -14.07 5.07 -2.33
N SER A 97 -15.36 5.44 -2.42
CA SER A 97 -15.91 6.59 -1.72
C SER A 97 -15.80 6.47 -0.20
N ARG A 98 -16.06 5.28 0.37
CA ARG A 98 -15.86 5.02 1.81
C ARG A 98 -14.39 5.14 2.21
N LYS A 99 -13.49 4.68 1.37
CA LYS A 99 -12.04 4.84 1.59
C LYS A 99 -11.67 6.33 1.64
N GLN A 100 -12.21 7.16 0.74
CA GLN A 100 -11.96 8.60 0.74
C GLN A 100 -12.47 9.26 2.04
N GLN A 101 -13.63 8.83 2.55
CA GLN A 101 -14.17 9.31 3.83
C GLN A 101 -13.29 8.93 5.03
N GLN A 102 -12.77 7.69 5.06
CA GLN A 102 -11.83 7.26 6.10
C GLN A 102 -10.54 8.07 6.07
N VAL A 103 -9.99 8.29 4.89
CA VAL A 103 -8.78 9.12 4.72
C VAL A 103 -9.07 10.56 5.14
N GLN A 104 -10.24 11.12 4.78
CA GLN A 104 -10.67 12.45 5.22
C GLN A 104 -10.74 12.57 6.75
N ALA A 105 -11.31 11.58 7.43
CA ALA A 105 -11.38 11.55 8.89
C ALA A 105 -9.97 11.52 9.54
N LEU A 106 -9.02 10.82 8.95
CA LEU A 106 -7.63 10.82 9.42
C LEU A 106 -6.93 12.14 9.14
N GLU A 107 -7.10 12.71 7.96
CA GLU A 107 -6.50 13.99 7.57
C GLU A 107 -7.08 15.15 8.38
N SER A 108 -8.37 15.12 8.74
CA SER A 108 -8.99 16.14 9.60
C SER A 108 -8.38 16.19 11.00
N GLN A 109 -7.85 15.08 11.50
CA GLN A 109 -7.18 14.99 12.80
C GLN A 109 -5.65 15.22 12.69
N THR A 110 -5.09 15.26 11.48
CA THR A 110 -3.66 15.42 11.24
C THR A 110 -3.28 16.89 11.18
N THR A 111 -2.26 17.30 11.93
CA THR A 111 -1.69 18.65 11.90
C THR A 111 -0.61 18.78 10.82
N LEU A 112 0.29 17.79 10.71
CA LEU A 112 1.35 17.75 9.71
C LEU A 112 1.20 16.50 8.84
N LEU A 113 0.90 16.69 7.55
CA LEU A 113 0.93 15.63 6.54
C LEU A 113 2.18 15.78 5.68
N ARG A 114 3.00 14.73 5.64
CA ARG A 114 4.10 14.57 4.68
C ARG A 114 3.76 13.41 3.75
N LEU A 115 3.84 13.62 2.46
CA LEU A 115 3.44 12.64 1.45
C LEU A 115 4.46 12.60 0.33
N PHE A 116 4.92 11.39 -0.01
CA PHE A 116 5.72 11.10 -1.18
C PHE A 116 4.89 10.35 -2.23
N GLN A 117 4.88 10.86 -3.46
CA GLN A 117 4.17 10.26 -4.59
C GLN A 117 5.07 10.16 -5.83
N PRO A 118 5.50 8.94 -6.20
CA PRO A 118 6.36 8.75 -7.37
C PRO A 118 5.61 8.60 -8.69
N SER A 119 4.29 8.33 -8.68
CA SER A 119 3.58 7.86 -9.87
C SER A 119 2.36 8.68 -10.25
N LEU A 120 1.75 9.41 -9.34
CA LEU A 120 0.52 10.18 -9.56
C LEU A 120 0.61 11.55 -8.86
N VAL A 121 -0.15 12.51 -9.35
CA VAL A 121 -0.38 13.73 -8.57
C VAL A 121 -1.03 13.36 -7.23
N PRO A 122 -0.55 13.88 -6.08
CA PRO A 122 -1.18 13.65 -4.78
C PRO A 122 -2.68 13.92 -4.79
N GLY A 123 -3.47 13.07 -4.16
CA GLY A 123 -4.93 13.14 -4.21
C GLY A 123 -5.53 14.48 -3.75
N LEU A 124 -4.87 15.18 -2.81
CA LEU A 124 -5.27 16.51 -2.37
C LEU A 124 -5.02 17.61 -3.41
N LEU A 125 -4.20 17.36 -4.42
CA LEU A 125 -3.82 18.30 -5.47
C LEU A 125 -4.51 18.02 -6.81
N GLN A 126 -5.33 16.95 -6.91
CA GLN A 126 -5.94 16.52 -8.18
C GLN A 126 -7.13 17.41 -8.58
N THR A 127 -7.26 17.68 -9.89
CA THR A 127 -8.49 18.25 -10.47
C THR A 127 -9.56 17.16 -10.65
N PRO A 128 -10.85 17.52 -10.81
CA PRO A 128 -11.94 16.55 -11.05
C PRO A 128 -11.66 15.62 -12.24
N GLU A 129 -11.16 16.19 -13.34
CA GLU A 129 -10.86 15.47 -14.58
C GLU A 129 -9.71 14.48 -14.40
N TYR A 130 -8.68 14.87 -13.65
CA TYR A 130 -7.57 14.00 -13.30
C TYR A 130 -8.03 12.86 -12.37
N VAL A 131 -8.84 13.16 -11.36
CA VAL A 131 -9.46 12.16 -10.48
C VAL A 131 -10.26 11.15 -11.29
N ARG A 132 -11.10 11.62 -12.23
CA ARG A 132 -11.88 10.77 -13.13
C ARG A 132 -10.97 9.83 -13.90
N ALA A 133 -9.92 10.33 -14.53
CA ALA A 133 -8.98 9.53 -15.32
C ALA A 133 -8.24 8.48 -14.48
N VAL A 134 -7.92 8.78 -13.23
CA VAL A 134 -7.29 7.83 -12.31
C VAL A 134 -8.25 6.70 -11.94
N PHE A 135 -9.49 7.02 -11.57
CA PHE A 135 -10.46 6.03 -11.10
C PHE A 135 -11.19 5.30 -12.22
N ALA A 136 -11.30 5.87 -13.43
CA ALA A 136 -11.89 5.21 -14.59
C ALA A 136 -11.14 3.92 -15.01
N ARG A 137 -9.88 3.77 -14.60
CA ARG A 137 -9.10 2.52 -14.77
C ARG A 137 -9.54 1.40 -13.85
N GLY A 138 -10.31 1.71 -12.80
CA GLY A 138 -10.95 0.73 -11.93
C GLY A 138 -12.27 0.26 -12.54
N ASN A 139 -12.71 -0.92 -12.15
CA ASN A 139 -13.99 -1.49 -12.61
C ASN A 139 -15.17 -0.87 -11.81
N LEU A 140 -15.36 0.46 -11.92
CA LEU A 140 -16.40 1.22 -11.23
C LEU A 140 -17.56 1.50 -12.20
N SER A 141 -18.80 1.39 -11.72
CA SER A 141 -19.92 1.96 -12.45
C SER A 141 -19.84 3.50 -12.44
N GLU A 142 -20.47 4.17 -13.41
CA GLU A 142 -20.47 5.63 -13.49
C GLU A 142 -20.93 6.28 -12.18
N ALA A 143 -22.00 5.76 -11.58
CA ALA A 143 -22.50 6.24 -10.30
C ALA A 143 -21.50 6.05 -9.13
N GLN A 144 -20.69 4.99 -9.15
CA GLN A 144 -19.63 4.78 -8.17
C GLN A 144 -18.46 5.72 -8.42
N LEU A 145 -18.12 5.95 -9.69
CA LEU A 145 -17.07 6.87 -10.12
C LEU A 145 -17.38 8.29 -9.66
N GLU A 146 -18.59 8.80 -9.94
CA GLU A 146 -19.04 10.13 -9.51
C GLU A 146 -18.98 10.30 -7.98
N ARG A 147 -19.50 9.32 -7.22
CA ARG A 147 -19.40 9.36 -5.76
C ARG A 147 -17.96 9.37 -5.25
N THR A 148 -17.07 8.66 -5.93
CA THR A 148 -15.65 8.60 -5.56
C THR A 148 -14.94 9.91 -5.87
N ILE A 149 -15.25 10.54 -7.00
CA ILE A 149 -14.76 11.86 -7.38
C ILE A 149 -15.23 12.89 -6.36
N GLY A 150 -16.53 12.95 -6.08
CA GLY A 150 -17.09 13.89 -5.11
C GLY A 150 -16.47 13.75 -3.72
N ALA A 151 -16.30 12.52 -3.23
CA ALA A 151 -15.67 12.26 -1.95
C ALA A 151 -14.17 12.66 -1.94
N ARG A 152 -13.44 12.49 -3.06
CA ARG A 152 -12.05 12.95 -3.18
C ARG A 152 -11.95 14.47 -3.18
N LEU A 153 -12.82 15.16 -3.90
CA LEU A 153 -12.83 16.62 -3.94
C LEU A 153 -13.22 17.23 -2.60
N ALA A 154 -14.24 16.67 -1.93
CA ALA A 154 -14.65 17.12 -0.60
C ALA A 154 -13.48 17.05 0.41
N ARG A 155 -12.60 16.05 0.28
CA ARG A 155 -11.41 15.88 1.11
C ARG A 155 -10.40 17.02 0.96
N GLN A 156 -10.35 17.68 -0.19
CA GLN A 156 -9.37 18.73 -0.48
C GLN A 156 -9.61 20.02 0.34
N SER A 157 -10.80 20.19 0.94
CA SER A 157 -11.06 21.30 1.84
C SER A 157 -10.10 21.38 3.03
N VAL A 158 -9.48 20.25 3.41
CA VAL A 158 -8.50 20.20 4.49
C VAL A 158 -7.26 21.08 4.22
N LEU A 159 -6.92 21.36 2.96
CA LEU A 159 -5.82 22.26 2.59
C LEU A 159 -6.02 23.71 3.08
N TYR A 160 -7.25 24.10 3.29
CA TYR A 160 -7.64 25.44 3.73
C TYR A 160 -7.98 25.51 5.23
N SER A 161 -7.78 24.40 5.96
CA SER A 161 -8.03 24.35 7.40
C SER A 161 -6.88 24.99 8.17
N GLU A 162 -7.20 25.79 9.17
CA GLU A 162 -6.20 26.41 10.05
C GLU A 162 -5.40 25.39 10.84
N GLY A 163 -4.17 25.73 11.20
CA GLY A 163 -3.29 24.92 12.02
C GLY A 163 -2.76 23.64 11.35
N LYS A 164 -2.93 23.49 10.03
CA LYS A 164 -2.44 22.32 9.28
C LYS A 164 -1.32 22.68 8.34
N THR A 165 -0.36 21.77 8.20
CA THR A 165 0.78 21.90 7.30
C THR A 165 0.85 20.67 6.40
N PHE A 166 1.12 20.91 5.12
CA PHE A 166 1.21 19.87 4.07
C PHE A 166 2.57 19.96 3.37
N ARG A 167 3.28 18.85 3.33
CA ARG A 167 4.54 18.72 2.60
C ARG A 167 4.42 17.58 1.59
N PHE A 168 4.52 17.92 0.32
CA PHE A 168 4.45 16.95 -0.78
C PHE A 168 5.82 16.84 -1.44
N ILE A 169 6.26 15.62 -1.65
CA ILE A 169 7.39 15.32 -2.52
C ILE A 169 6.85 14.46 -3.66
N ILE A 170 7.06 14.90 -4.88
CA ILE A 170 6.67 14.19 -6.09
C ILE A 170 7.90 14.00 -6.98
N THR A 171 7.92 12.98 -7.81
CA THR A 171 8.95 12.87 -8.84
C THR A 171 8.56 13.71 -10.06
N GLU A 172 9.53 14.17 -10.82
CA GLU A 172 9.28 14.93 -12.07
C GLU A 172 8.43 14.12 -13.08
N SER A 173 8.55 12.80 -13.08
CA SER A 173 7.74 11.91 -13.91
C SER A 173 6.23 12.10 -13.70
N VAL A 174 5.79 12.41 -12.47
CA VAL A 174 4.37 12.71 -12.15
C VAL A 174 3.84 13.88 -12.96
N LEU A 175 4.67 14.90 -13.20
CA LEU A 175 4.32 16.10 -13.95
C LEU A 175 4.34 15.88 -15.48
N ARG A 176 5.07 14.86 -15.94
CA ARG A 176 5.28 14.58 -17.38
C ARG A 176 4.42 13.45 -17.92
N TRP A 177 3.89 12.56 -17.05
CA TRP A 177 3.10 11.41 -17.49
C TRP A 177 1.76 11.80 -18.08
N ARG A 178 1.58 11.47 -19.34
CA ARG A 178 0.36 11.75 -20.11
C ARG A 178 -0.73 10.69 -19.84
N ILE A 179 -1.14 10.58 -18.57
CA ILE A 179 -2.25 9.69 -18.19
C ILE A 179 -3.61 10.32 -18.48
N VAL A 180 -3.62 11.60 -18.83
CA VAL A 180 -4.79 12.40 -19.23
C VAL A 180 -4.48 13.14 -20.54
N PRO A 181 -5.49 13.63 -21.28
CA PRO A 181 -5.29 14.51 -22.43
C PRO A 181 -4.46 15.76 -22.06
N PRO A 182 -3.68 16.33 -23.01
CA PRO A 182 -2.79 17.45 -22.73
C PRO A 182 -3.45 18.66 -22.05
N LEU A 183 -4.65 19.04 -22.50
CA LEU A 183 -5.39 20.16 -21.90
C LEU A 183 -5.79 19.91 -20.44
N VAL A 184 -6.17 18.67 -20.14
CA VAL A 184 -6.46 18.26 -18.75
C VAL A 184 -5.18 18.29 -17.91
N LEU A 185 -4.06 17.86 -18.48
CA LEU A 185 -2.77 17.92 -17.78
C LEU A 185 -2.36 19.36 -17.48
N VAL A 186 -2.56 20.30 -18.42
CA VAL A 186 -2.31 21.74 -18.19
C VAL A 186 -3.12 22.23 -16.99
N GLY A 187 -4.42 22.00 -16.96
CA GLY A 187 -5.27 22.38 -15.82
C GLY A 187 -4.84 21.72 -14.50
N GLN A 188 -4.36 20.48 -14.58
CA GLN A 188 -3.81 19.79 -13.41
C GLN A 188 -2.51 20.44 -12.92
N LEU A 189 -1.60 20.86 -13.81
CA LEU A 189 -0.37 21.55 -13.44
C LEU A 189 -0.66 22.93 -12.85
N ASP A 190 -1.61 23.68 -13.42
CA ASP A 190 -2.07 24.95 -12.86
C ASP A 190 -2.64 24.77 -11.44
N ARG A 191 -3.38 23.70 -11.18
CA ARG A 191 -3.86 23.36 -9.83
C ARG A 191 -2.69 23.13 -8.86
N VAL A 192 -1.66 22.41 -9.27
CA VAL A 192 -0.45 22.18 -8.45
C VAL A 192 0.25 23.51 -8.14
N ILE A 193 0.47 24.35 -9.16
CA ILE A 193 1.09 25.68 -9.03
C ILE A 193 0.24 26.56 -8.09
N SER A 194 -1.05 26.64 -8.28
CA SER A 194 -1.93 27.45 -7.46
C SER A 194 -1.92 26.99 -6.00
N THR A 195 -1.94 25.68 -5.77
CA THR A 195 -1.91 25.11 -4.41
C THR A 195 -0.55 25.31 -3.73
N SER A 196 0.56 25.30 -4.48
CA SER A 196 1.88 25.56 -3.91
C SER A 196 2.07 26.99 -3.36
N ARG A 197 1.18 27.91 -3.73
CA ARG A 197 1.18 29.29 -3.21
C ARG A 197 0.49 29.43 -1.85
N LEU A 198 -0.19 28.38 -1.36
CA LEU A 198 -0.77 28.39 -0.02
C LEU A 198 0.33 28.43 1.03
N PRO A 199 0.22 29.24 2.09
CA PRO A 199 1.30 29.43 3.07
C PRO A 199 1.60 28.18 3.90
N ASN A 200 0.66 27.23 3.94
CA ASN A 200 0.76 25.98 4.69
C ASN A 200 1.08 24.76 3.79
N VAL A 201 1.39 24.98 2.51
CA VAL A 201 1.68 23.91 1.54
C VAL A 201 3.09 24.07 0.97
N ASP A 202 3.92 23.03 1.12
CA ASP A 202 5.26 22.90 0.52
C ASP A 202 5.22 21.75 -0.48
N ILE A 203 5.52 22.03 -1.75
CA ILE A 203 5.59 21.02 -2.82
C ILE A 203 7.00 21.02 -3.38
N ARG A 204 7.66 19.86 -3.32
CA ARG A 204 9.00 19.66 -3.85
C ARG A 204 9.01 18.60 -4.93
N VAL A 205 9.87 18.76 -5.91
CA VAL A 205 10.03 17.86 -7.06
C VAL A 205 11.39 17.19 -6.99
N VAL A 206 11.41 15.88 -7.10
CA VAL A 206 12.65 15.12 -7.33
C VAL A 206 12.87 15.08 -8.84
N GLU A 207 13.88 15.79 -9.32
CA GLU A 207 14.19 15.91 -10.74
C GLU A 207 14.75 14.61 -11.30
N LEU A 208 14.40 14.28 -12.55
CA LEU A 208 14.94 13.12 -13.27
C LEU A 208 16.45 13.23 -13.53
N SER A 209 16.95 14.45 -13.65
CA SER A 209 18.38 14.75 -13.86
C SER A 209 19.21 14.65 -12.58
N ALA A 210 18.57 14.69 -11.40
CA ALA A 210 19.29 14.64 -10.13
C ALA A 210 19.86 13.24 -9.87
N PRO A 211 21.09 13.11 -9.35
CA PRO A 211 21.62 11.83 -8.92
C PRO A 211 20.71 11.20 -7.86
N GLN A 212 20.31 9.96 -8.09
CA GLN A 212 19.46 9.20 -7.16
C GLN A 212 20.32 8.16 -6.44
N HIS A 213 20.23 8.13 -5.11
CA HIS A 213 20.87 7.12 -4.28
C HIS A 213 19.98 5.90 -4.04
N ASP A 214 18.66 6.05 -4.30
CA ASP A 214 17.67 5.00 -4.15
C ASP A 214 16.55 5.19 -5.18
N PHE A 215 15.75 4.16 -5.43
CA PHE A 215 14.63 4.23 -6.36
C PHE A 215 13.29 4.31 -5.62
N PRO A 216 12.34 5.09 -6.14
CA PRO A 216 11.05 5.32 -5.50
C PRO A 216 10.12 4.11 -5.69
N GLY A 217 10.20 3.11 -4.82
CA GLY A 217 9.42 1.88 -4.93
C GLY A 217 7.92 2.04 -4.64
N HIS A 218 7.55 2.91 -3.70
CA HIS A 218 6.17 3.05 -3.22
C HIS A 218 5.85 4.49 -2.83
N SER A 219 4.55 4.84 -2.91
CA SER A 219 4.05 6.03 -2.25
C SER A 219 3.94 5.78 -0.74
N PHE A 220 4.19 6.82 0.05
CA PHE A 220 3.95 6.78 1.49
C PHE A 220 3.49 8.13 2.02
N SER A 221 2.80 8.10 3.15
CA SER A 221 2.44 9.29 3.90
C SER A 221 2.81 9.14 5.37
N ILE A 222 3.26 10.24 5.98
CA ILE A 222 3.55 10.33 7.41
C ILE A 222 2.63 11.39 8.00
N LYS A 223 1.88 11.01 9.04
CA LYS A 223 0.91 11.84 9.74
C LYS A 223 1.40 12.08 11.17
N ASP A 224 1.70 13.33 11.53
CA ASP A 224 2.07 13.80 12.89
C ASP A 224 3.17 12.98 13.57
N ASP A 225 4.15 12.44 12.85
CA ASP A 225 5.17 11.52 13.37
C ASP A 225 4.59 10.28 14.10
N ARG A 226 3.29 10.01 13.95
CA ARG A 226 2.57 8.94 14.64
C ARG A 226 2.25 7.76 13.73
N THR A 227 1.88 8.05 12.47
CA THR A 227 1.41 7.03 11.55
C THR A 227 2.11 7.13 10.22
N VAL A 228 2.66 6.02 9.75
CA VAL A 228 3.17 5.85 8.39
C VAL A 228 2.20 4.96 7.63
N ALA A 229 1.71 5.42 6.48
CA ALA A 229 0.92 4.62 5.55
C ALA A 229 1.70 4.45 4.25
N ILE A 230 1.82 3.21 3.78
CA ILE A 230 2.45 2.84 2.52
C ILE A 230 1.35 2.30 1.61
N GLU A 231 1.22 2.89 0.43
CA GLU A 231 0.28 2.42 -0.60
C GLU A 231 1.05 1.64 -1.66
N THR A 232 0.63 0.40 -1.88
CA THR A 232 1.10 -0.43 -2.98
C THR A 232 -0.05 -0.72 -3.94
N VAL A 233 0.24 -1.25 -5.14
CA VAL A 233 -0.79 -1.62 -6.13
C VAL A 233 -1.82 -2.62 -5.57
N HIS A 234 -1.42 -3.44 -4.60
CA HIS A 234 -2.25 -4.52 -4.07
C HIS A 234 -2.69 -4.33 -2.62
N ALA A 235 -2.07 -3.40 -1.87
CA ALA A 235 -2.35 -3.22 -0.45
C ALA A 235 -1.99 -1.81 0.02
N GLU A 236 -2.66 -1.35 1.07
CA GLU A 236 -2.22 -0.24 1.90
C GLU A 236 -1.89 -0.78 3.29
N THR A 237 -0.72 -0.43 3.79
CA THR A 237 -0.28 -0.77 5.16
C THR A 237 -0.07 0.52 5.93
N SER A 238 -0.70 0.61 7.10
CA SER A 238 -0.49 1.71 8.03
C SER A 238 0.10 1.18 9.33
N ARG A 239 1.16 1.82 9.83
CA ARG A 239 1.82 1.46 11.08
C ARG A 239 2.09 2.69 11.93
N ASN A 240 2.14 2.51 13.26
CA ASN A 240 2.58 3.55 14.18
C ASN A 240 4.09 3.79 14.00
N SER A 241 4.53 5.03 13.94
CA SER A 241 5.93 5.45 13.65
C SER A 241 6.96 4.89 14.67
N ARG A 242 6.54 4.49 15.87
CA ARG A 242 7.42 3.85 16.86
C ARG A 242 8.06 2.53 16.38
N ALA A 243 7.57 1.94 15.29
CA ALA A 243 8.10 0.70 14.71
C ALA A 243 9.27 0.93 13.74
N PHE A 244 9.67 2.19 13.48
CA PHE A 244 10.73 2.57 12.54
C PHE A 244 11.95 3.22 13.19
N ARG A 245 12.10 3.11 14.51
CA ARG A 245 13.31 3.52 15.23
C ARG A 245 14.22 2.32 15.48
#